data_71bc2fe16a091150edc35577ad5fd92d
#
_entry.id   71bc2fe16a091150edc35577ad5fd92d
#
_cell.length_a   1.000
_cell.length_b   1.000
_cell.length_c   1.000
_cell.angle_alpha   90.00
_cell.angle_beta   90.00
_cell.angle_gamma   90.00
#
_symmetry.space_group_name_H-M   'P 1'
#
loop_
_entity.id
_entity.type
_entity.pdbx_description
1 polymer ?
#
loop_
_entity_poly.entity_id
_entity_poly.type
_entity_poly.pdbx_seq_one_letter_code
_entity_poly.pdbx_strand_id
1 'polypeptide(L)'
;EYSSGNYRGTSQEPTFEDLSDTRRRVEQFRPLYYGKKVVDFGCGAGTFLRSIQKEARTLQGVELQESYRDGLLGDGIECFVDISECSEANVLFMFHVLEHLPDPLPILRQALDLIHASHGAVVIEVPHANDFLITQVKCQPFINFTLWSQHLILHTRDSLQRLLSAAGFAEISIFGEQRYGLSNHLRWLSEGLPGGHLGALSAIETQQLRHEYKNTLAAIDATDTLIAVAR
;
A
#
# COMPACT_ATOMS: atom_id res chain seq x y z
N GLU A 1 1.26 13.69 -14.91
CA GLU A 1 2.30 13.89 -13.87
C GLU A 1 2.94 12.56 -13.45
N TYR A 2 2.18 11.46 -13.31
CA TYR A 2 2.71 10.13 -12.95
C TYR A 2 3.67 9.56 -14.00
N SER A 3 3.34 9.67 -15.28
CA SER A 3 4.16 9.14 -16.39
C SER A 3 5.49 9.86 -16.57
N SER A 4 5.63 11.08 -16.07
CA SER A 4 6.85 11.90 -16.20
C SER A 4 7.89 11.69 -15.09
N GLY A 5 7.61 10.85 -14.09
CA GLY A 5 8.52 10.58 -12.96
C GLY A 5 8.71 11.72 -11.96
N ASN A 6 8.02 12.84 -12.12
CA ASN A 6 8.15 14.02 -11.24
C ASN A 6 7.48 13.83 -9.86
N TYR A 7 6.90 12.67 -9.62
CA TYR A 7 6.11 12.37 -8.44
C TYR A 7 6.94 12.00 -7.19
N ARG A 8 7.95 11.19 -7.37
CA ARG A 8 8.92 10.85 -6.32
C ARG A 8 10.29 11.19 -6.86
N GLY A 9 11.02 12.08 -6.34
CA GLY A 9 12.34 12.49 -6.83
C GLY A 9 13.08 11.39 -7.62
N THR A 10 14.03 11.75 -8.43
CA THR A 10 14.74 10.89 -9.40
C THR A 10 15.59 9.76 -8.77
N SER A 11 15.51 9.51 -7.46
CA SER A 11 16.27 8.44 -6.82
C SER A 11 15.57 7.09 -7.06
N GLN A 12 16.25 6.19 -7.78
CA GLN A 12 15.82 4.81 -8.01
C GLN A 12 16.02 3.93 -6.75
N GLU A 13 16.67 4.43 -5.72
CA GLU A 13 16.93 3.68 -4.50
C GLU A 13 15.72 3.74 -3.55
N PRO A 14 15.28 2.59 -3.01
CA PRO A 14 14.18 2.54 -2.07
C PRO A 14 14.54 3.25 -0.77
N THR A 15 13.60 4.00 -0.21
CA THR A 15 13.75 4.64 1.11
C THR A 15 13.72 3.60 2.23
N PHE A 16 14.06 4.02 3.45
CA PHE A 16 13.93 3.16 4.64
C PHE A 16 12.48 2.71 4.84
N GLU A 17 11.53 3.60 4.61
CA GLU A 17 10.10 3.33 4.70
C GLU A 17 9.66 2.29 3.65
N ASP A 18 10.11 2.41 2.41
CA ASP A 18 9.82 1.44 1.35
C ASP A 18 10.34 0.03 1.71
N LEU A 19 11.53 -0.05 2.29
CA LEU A 19 12.12 -1.32 2.73
C LEU A 19 11.39 -1.91 3.94
N SER A 20 11.00 -1.07 4.90
CA SER A 20 10.24 -1.49 6.09
C SER A 20 8.86 -2.03 5.71
N ASP A 21 8.14 -1.31 4.85
CA ASP A 21 6.84 -1.73 4.34
C ASP A 21 6.94 -3.00 3.50
N THR A 22 7.95 -3.08 2.64
CA THR A 22 8.19 -4.28 1.84
C THR A 22 8.41 -5.50 2.74
N ARG A 23 9.24 -5.39 3.78
CA ARG A 23 9.47 -6.49 4.73
C ARG A 23 8.17 -6.93 5.39
N ARG A 24 7.37 -5.98 5.90
CA ARG A 24 6.07 -6.27 6.50
C ARG A 24 5.14 -6.99 5.51
N ARG A 25 5.02 -6.49 4.28
CA ARG A 25 4.18 -7.07 3.23
C ARG A 25 4.61 -8.49 2.85
N VAL A 26 5.91 -8.72 2.72
CA VAL A 26 6.49 -10.04 2.43
C VAL A 26 6.09 -11.05 3.53
N GLU A 27 6.24 -10.69 4.79
CA GLU A 27 5.89 -11.56 5.92
C GLU A 27 4.37 -11.75 6.03
N GLN A 28 3.59 -10.67 5.97
CA GLN A 28 2.16 -10.66 6.20
C GLN A 28 1.37 -11.39 5.11
N PHE A 29 1.75 -11.18 3.83
CA PHE A 29 1.00 -11.72 2.70
C PHE A 29 1.60 -13.00 2.11
N ARG A 30 2.64 -13.57 2.74
CA ARG A 30 3.25 -14.81 2.28
C ARG A 30 2.25 -15.95 2.02
N PRO A 31 1.23 -16.18 2.85
CA PRO A 31 0.22 -17.21 2.59
C PRO A 31 -0.60 -16.98 1.31
N LEU A 32 -0.69 -15.74 0.83
CA LEU A 32 -1.45 -15.39 -0.37
C LEU A 32 -0.61 -15.52 -1.65
N TYR A 33 0.70 -15.25 -1.60
CA TYR A 33 1.53 -15.23 -2.81
C TYR A 33 2.45 -16.44 -2.99
N TYR A 34 2.76 -17.21 -1.92
CA TYR A 34 3.72 -18.32 -2.01
C TYR A 34 3.25 -19.39 -3.01
N GLY A 35 4.08 -19.64 -4.04
CA GLY A 35 3.79 -20.57 -5.13
C GLY A 35 2.63 -20.14 -6.05
N LYS A 36 2.22 -18.88 -6.02
CA LYS A 36 1.07 -18.35 -6.74
C LYS A 36 1.50 -17.41 -7.88
N LYS A 37 0.55 -17.18 -8.82
CA LYS A 37 0.67 -16.13 -9.84
C LYS A 37 0.29 -14.80 -9.20
N VAL A 38 1.18 -13.82 -9.25
CA VAL A 38 1.06 -12.52 -8.58
C VAL A 38 1.07 -11.39 -9.59
N VAL A 39 0.17 -10.44 -9.40
CA VAL A 39 0.19 -9.13 -10.06
C VAL A 39 0.33 -8.04 -8.98
N ASP A 40 1.21 -7.05 -9.21
CA ASP A 40 1.34 -5.85 -8.37
C ASP A 40 1.00 -4.62 -9.23
N PHE A 41 -0.14 -4.02 -8.94
CA PHE A 41 -0.67 -2.86 -9.66
C PHE A 41 -0.16 -1.56 -9.03
N GLY A 42 0.54 -0.75 -9.81
CA GLY A 42 1.27 0.42 -9.33
C GLY A 42 2.55 0.02 -8.60
N CYS A 43 3.27 -0.96 -9.14
CA CYS A 43 4.41 -1.60 -8.46
C CYS A 43 5.62 -0.69 -8.26
N GLY A 44 5.65 0.51 -8.88
CA GLY A 44 6.76 1.44 -8.79
C GLY A 44 8.09 0.79 -9.20
N ALA A 45 9.14 1.00 -8.41
CA ALA A 45 10.43 0.37 -8.62
C ALA A 45 10.44 -1.17 -8.42
N GLY A 46 9.31 -1.79 -8.06
CA GLY A 46 9.17 -3.23 -7.95
C GLY A 46 9.86 -3.87 -6.75
N THR A 47 10.09 -3.12 -5.68
CA THR A 47 10.80 -3.62 -4.48
C THR A 47 10.10 -4.83 -3.87
N PHE A 48 8.76 -4.82 -3.81
CA PHE A 48 7.98 -5.96 -3.34
C PHE A 48 8.10 -7.17 -4.28
N LEU A 49 7.93 -6.99 -5.60
CA LEU A 49 8.04 -8.07 -6.59
C LEU A 49 9.41 -8.75 -6.54
N ARG A 50 10.51 -7.97 -6.50
CA ARG A 50 11.86 -8.51 -6.36
C ARG A 50 12.03 -9.32 -5.08
N SER A 51 11.44 -8.86 -3.98
CA SER A 51 11.58 -9.53 -2.67
C SER A 51 10.90 -10.90 -2.63
N ILE A 52 9.84 -11.11 -3.41
CA ILE A 52 9.09 -12.38 -3.46
C ILE A 52 9.41 -13.25 -4.69
N GLN A 53 10.34 -12.83 -5.55
CA GLN A 53 10.61 -13.47 -6.84
C GLN A 53 10.96 -14.95 -6.74
N LYS A 54 11.64 -15.36 -5.69
CA LYS A 54 12.03 -16.76 -5.47
C LYS A 54 10.91 -17.63 -4.87
N GLU A 55 9.85 -17.00 -4.39
CA GLU A 55 8.76 -17.68 -3.68
C GLU A 55 7.45 -17.72 -4.49
N ALA A 56 7.20 -16.75 -5.34
CA ALA A 56 6.04 -16.73 -6.22
C ALA A 56 6.26 -17.65 -7.44
N ARG A 57 5.16 -18.10 -8.05
CA ARG A 57 5.19 -18.91 -9.27
C ARG A 57 5.48 -18.08 -10.51
N THR A 58 4.78 -16.95 -10.65
CA THR A 58 4.99 -15.94 -11.70
C THR A 58 4.72 -14.58 -11.11
N LEU A 59 5.41 -13.56 -11.63
CA LEU A 59 5.28 -12.18 -11.23
C LEU A 59 5.00 -11.30 -12.43
N GLN A 60 4.02 -10.41 -12.29
CA GLN A 60 3.75 -9.35 -13.25
C GLN A 60 3.55 -8.03 -12.49
N GLY A 61 4.05 -6.95 -13.06
CA GLY A 61 3.84 -5.59 -12.55
C GLY A 61 2.95 -4.79 -13.50
N VAL A 62 2.29 -3.78 -12.97
CA VAL A 62 1.66 -2.70 -13.75
C VAL A 62 2.22 -1.39 -13.26
N GLU A 63 2.85 -0.61 -14.16
CA GLU A 63 3.50 0.66 -13.80
C GLU A 63 3.51 1.61 -15.01
N LEU A 64 3.23 2.89 -14.77
CA LEU A 64 3.17 3.90 -15.83
C LEU A 64 4.57 4.43 -16.22
N GLN A 65 5.52 4.43 -15.29
CA GLN A 65 6.87 4.94 -15.54
C GLN A 65 7.72 3.91 -16.29
N GLU A 66 8.15 4.28 -17.49
CA GLU A 66 8.95 3.42 -18.39
C GLU A 66 10.25 2.95 -17.72
N SER A 67 10.97 3.85 -17.05
CA SER A 67 12.24 3.52 -16.39
C SER A 67 12.11 2.44 -15.31
N TYR A 68 10.97 2.37 -14.62
CA TYR A 68 10.71 1.31 -13.65
C TYR A 68 10.37 -0.01 -14.34
N ARG A 69 9.59 0.03 -15.43
CA ARG A 69 9.29 -1.18 -16.21
C ARG A 69 10.55 -1.80 -16.82
N ASP A 70 11.43 -0.97 -17.40
CA ASP A 70 12.72 -1.42 -17.95
C ASP A 70 13.59 -2.08 -16.89
N GLY A 71 13.64 -1.50 -15.67
CA GLY A 71 14.35 -2.08 -14.55
C GLY A 71 13.82 -3.45 -14.13
N LEU A 72 12.48 -3.62 -14.10
CA LEU A 72 11.84 -4.89 -13.77
C LEU A 72 12.06 -5.94 -14.88
N LEU A 73 11.97 -5.53 -16.12
CA LEU A 73 12.23 -6.40 -17.28
C LEU A 73 13.68 -6.91 -17.25
N GLY A 74 14.63 -6.05 -16.88
CA GLY A 74 16.04 -6.43 -16.69
C GLY A 74 16.25 -7.51 -15.61
N ASP A 75 15.36 -7.57 -14.62
CA ASP A 75 15.36 -8.60 -13.56
C ASP A 75 14.51 -9.84 -13.93
N GLY A 76 13.97 -9.89 -15.15
CA GLY A 76 13.13 -11.00 -15.63
C GLY A 76 11.70 -10.96 -15.07
N ILE A 77 11.20 -9.80 -14.65
CA ILE A 77 9.83 -9.57 -14.20
C ILE A 77 9.09 -8.79 -15.29
N GLU A 78 8.03 -9.39 -15.85
CA GLU A 78 7.18 -8.71 -16.83
C GLU A 78 6.46 -7.52 -16.17
N CYS A 79 6.46 -6.38 -16.85
CA CYS A 79 5.79 -5.19 -16.36
C CYS A 79 5.09 -4.44 -17.50
N PHE A 80 3.81 -4.18 -17.33
CA PHE A 80 2.91 -3.62 -18.33
C PHE A 80 2.50 -2.19 -17.98
N VAL A 81 1.89 -1.49 -18.94
CA VAL A 81 1.32 -0.16 -18.72
C VAL A 81 -0.11 -0.25 -18.19
N ASP A 82 -0.84 -1.29 -18.61
CA ASP A 82 -2.25 -1.47 -18.30
C ASP A 82 -2.54 -2.87 -17.74
N ILE A 83 -3.46 -2.95 -16.78
CA ILE A 83 -3.85 -4.19 -16.14
C ILE A 83 -4.45 -5.21 -17.12
N SER A 84 -5.06 -4.75 -18.21
CA SER A 84 -5.63 -5.62 -19.24
C SER A 84 -4.59 -6.44 -20.01
N GLU A 85 -3.32 -6.07 -19.93
CA GLU A 85 -2.20 -6.81 -20.53
C GLU A 85 -1.73 -7.96 -19.64
N CYS A 86 -2.14 -7.98 -18.35
CA CYS A 86 -1.76 -9.02 -17.42
C CYS A 86 -2.51 -10.33 -17.69
N SER A 87 -1.86 -11.45 -17.41
CA SER A 87 -2.49 -12.77 -17.40
C SER A 87 -3.21 -13.03 -16.08
N GLU A 88 -4.11 -14.05 -16.06
CA GLU A 88 -4.79 -14.52 -14.87
C GLU A 88 -3.86 -14.63 -13.65
N ALA A 89 -4.32 -14.12 -12.50
CA ALA A 89 -3.59 -14.11 -11.24
C ALA A 89 -4.31 -14.83 -10.12
N ASN A 90 -3.55 -15.34 -9.14
CA ASN A 90 -4.11 -15.85 -7.88
C ASN A 90 -4.23 -14.74 -6.84
N VAL A 91 -3.38 -13.74 -6.93
CA VAL A 91 -3.44 -12.55 -6.07
C VAL A 91 -2.99 -11.32 -6.83
N LEU A 92 -3.73 -10.24 -6.62
CA LEU A 92 -3.38 -8.91 -7.11
C LEU A 92 -3.19 -7.99 -5.91
N PHE A 93 -2.07 -7.28 -5.87
CA PHE A 93 -1.75 -6.28 -4.86
C PHE A 93 -1.92 -4.87 -5.41
N MET A 94 -2.41 -3.95 -4.58
CA MET A 94 -2.47 -2.49 -4.80
C MET A 94 -2.00 -1.80 -3.53
N PHE A 95 -0.74 -1.39 -3.49
CA PHE A 95 -0.15 -0.75 -2.30
C PHE A 95 -0.03 0.75 -2.49
N HIS A 96 -0.91 1.53 -1.85
CA HIS A 96 -0.95 2.99 -1.96
C HIS A 96 -1.11 3.47 -3.42
N VAL A 97 -2.14 2.97 -4.08
CA VAL A 97 -2.47 3.30 -5.47
C VAL A 97 -3.91 3.79 -5.61
N LEU A 98 -4.85 3.15 -4.91
CA LEU A 98 -6.28 3.39 -5.07
C LEU A 98 -6.68 4.85 -4.76
N GLU A 99 -6.02 5.47 -3.79
CA GLU A 99 -6.20 6.86 -3.40
C GLU A 99 -5.82 7.88 -4.49
N HIS A 100 -5.07 7.44 -5.49
CA HIS A 100 -4.62 8.25 -6.61
C HIS A 100 -5.48 8.11 -7.87
N LEU A 101 -6.38 7.12 -7.91
CA LEU A 101 -7.20 6.85 -9.09
C LEU A 101 -8.42 7.78 -9.13
N PRO A 102 -8.60 8.59 -10.21
CA PRO A 102 -9.77 9.43 -10.37
C PRO A 102 -11.08 8.65 -10.46
N ASP A 103 -11.05 7.48 -11.09
CA ASP A 103 -12.15 6.52 -11.18
C ASP A 103 -11.63 5.11 -10.89
N PRO A 104 -11.70 4.64 -9.64
CA PRO A 104 -11.17 3.35 -9.24
C PRO A 104 -12.05 2.16 -9.65
N LEU A 105 -13.35 2.38 -9.92
CA LEU A 105 -14.31 1.30 -10.18
C LEU A 105 -13.95 0.44 -11.40
N PRO A 106 -13.60 0.97 -12.57
CA PRO A 106 -13.20 0.17 -13.73
C PRO A 106 -11.97 -0.69 -13.44
N ILE A 107 -10.97 -0.14 -12.75
CA ILE A 107 -9.74 -0.87 -12.39
C ILE A 107 -10.04 -2.01 -11.40
N LEU A 108 -10.89 -1.75 -10.40
CA LEU A 108 -11.28 -2.78 -9.44
C LEU A 108 -12.08 -3.92 -10.09
N ARG A 109 -12.91 -3.62 -11.10
CA ARG A 109 -13.61 -4.65 -11.89
C ARG A 109 -12.65 -5.50 -12.71
N GLN A 110 -11.69 -4.85 -13.39
CA GLN A 110 -10.63 -5.58 -14.11
C GLN A 110 -9.78 -6.44 -13.15
N ALA A 111 -9.47 -5.92 -11.96
CA ALA A 111 -8.77 -6.69 -10.93
C ALA A 111 -9.58 -7.92 -10.47
N LEU A 112 -10.91 -7.77 -10.28
CA LEU A 112 -11.79 -8.89 -9.97
C LEU A 112 -11.80 -9.92 -11.09
N ASP A 113 -11.95 -9.50 -12.34
CA ASP A 113 -11.94 -10.39 -13.51
C ASP A 113 -10.62 -11.18 -13.61
N LEU A 114 -9.48 -10.51 -13.31
CA LEU A 114 -8.15 -11.11 -13.39
C LEU A 114 -7.95 -12.25 -12.39
N ILE A 115 -8.60 -12.18 -11.20
CA ILE A 115 -8.48 -13.19 -10.15
C ILE A 115 -9.64 -14.22 -10.17
N HIS A 116 -10.71 -13.96 -10.96
CA HIS A 116 -11.97 -14.71 -10.87
C HIS A 116 -11.78 -16.20 -11.16
N ALA A 117 -11.11 -16.57 -12.24
CA ALA A 117 -10.94 -17.95 -12.63
C ALA A 117 -10.10 -18.77 -11.63
N SER A 118 -9.23 -18.12 -10.88
CA SER A 118 -8.36 -18.75 -9.88
C SER A 118 -8.97 -18.79 -8.47
N HIS A 119 -10.18 -18.22 -8.26
CA HIS A 119 -10.72 -17.94 -6.92
C HIS A 119 -9.72 -17.21 -6.03
N GLY A 120 -9.07 -16.21 -6.62
CA GLY A 120 -7.97 -15.47 -6.03
C GLY A 120 -8.40 -14.39 -5.04
N ALA A 121 -7.49 -13.46 -4.74
CA ALA A 121 -7.78 -12.33 -3.89
C ALA A 121 -7.13 -11.04 -4.42
N VAL A 122 -7.77 -9.92 -4.17
CA VAL A 122 -7.17 -8.58 -4.30
C VAL A 122 -6.83 -8.08 -2.90
N VAL A 123 -5.60 -7.61 -2.73
CA VAL A 123 -5.11 -6.99 -1.49
C VAL A 123 -4.84 -5.53 -1.75
N ILE A 124 -5.48 -4.66 -0.98
CA ILE A 124 -5.40 -3.20 -1.16
C ILE A 124 -4.91 -2.56 0.13
N GLU A 125 -3.88 -1.75 0.07
CA GLU A 125 -3.46 -0.84 1.15
C GLU A 125 -3.75 0.60 0.74
N VAL A 126 -4.41 1.36 1.62
CA VAL A 126 -4.72 2.78 1.41
C VAL A 126 -4.54 3.58 2.71
N PRO A 127 -4.23 4.88 2.64
CA PRO A 127 -4.24 5.75 3.80
C PRO A 127 -5.64 5.77 4.45
N HIS A 128 -5.68 5.78 5.78
CA HIS A 128 -6.92 5.75 6.55
C HIS A 128 -7.40 7.17 6.86
N ALA A 129 -8.63 7.50 6.47
CA ALA A 129 -9.21 8.80 6.77
C ALA A 129 -9.39 9.08 8.28
N ASN A 130 -9.51 8.01 9.10
CA ASN A 130 -9.62 8.12 10.55
C ASN A 130 -8.27 8.10 11.28
N ASP A 131 -7.14 8.26 10.55
CA ASP A 131 -5.82 8.33 11.18
C ASP A 131 -5.82 9.19 12.45
N PHE A 132 -5.11 8.70 13.48
CA PHE A 132 -5.02 9.32 14.79
C PHE A 132 -4.56 10.78 14.75
N LEU A 133 -3.56 11.09 13.92
CA LEU A 133 -3.05 12.46 13.76
C LEU A 133 -4.03 13.37 13.02
N ILE A 134 -4.92 12.80 12.18
CA ILE A 134 -5.95 13.56 11.46
C ILE A 134 -7.15 13.84 12.37
N THR A 135 -7.72 12.79 12.95
CA THR A 135 -9.06 12.90 13.59
C THR A 135 -9.03 13.19 15.07
N GLN A 136 -8.11 12.56 15.82
CA GLN A 136 -8.05 12.69 17.27
C GLN A 136 -7.19 13.88 17.69
N VAL A 137 -6.00 14.01 17.11
CA VAL A 137 -5.03 15.05 17.46
C VAL A 137 -5.20 16.31 16.62
N LYS A 138 -5.70 16.17 15.40
CA LYS A 138 -5.83 17.28 14.43
C LYS A 138 -4.50 17.99 14.17
N CYS A 139 -3.45 17.21 13.97
CA CYS A 139 -2.09 17.69 13.70
C CYS A 139 -2.04 18.37 12.33
N GLN A 140 -2.11 19.69 12.29
CA GLN A 140 -2.21 20.45 11.03
C GLN A 140 -1.03 20.21 10.08
N PRO A 141 0.25 20.13 10.52
CA PRO A 141 1.35 19.78 9.63
C PRO A 141 1.19 18.41 8.96
N PHE A 142 0.72 17.40 9.71
CA PHE A 142 0.45 16.08 9.17
C PHE A 142 -0.74 16.07 8.20
N ILE A 143 -1.81 16.79 8.52
CA ILE A 143 -2.97 16.95 7.65
C ILE A 143 -2.55 17.56 6.30
N ASN A 144 -1.76 18.63 6.32
CA ASN A 144 -1.26 19.29 5.12
C ASN A 144 -0.32 18.38 4.30
N PHE A 145 0.48 17.55 4.98
CA PHE A 145 1.36 16.57 4.36
C PHE A 145 0.56 15.44 3.69
N THR A 146 -0.49 14.96 4.34
CA THR A 146 -1.28 13.80 3.89
C THR A 146 -2.31 14.20 2.83
N LEU A 147 -2.97 15.37 2.99
CA LEU A 147 -3.99 15.89 2.07
C LEU A 147 -3.36 16.76 0.99
N TRP A 148 -2.48 16.20 0.19
CA TRP A 148 -1.88 16.88 -0.94
C TRP A 148 -2.57 16.51 -2.27
N SER A 149 -2.28 17.24 -3.35
CA SER A 149 -3.04 17.19 -4.62
C SER A 149 -3.14 15.82 -5.30
N GLN A 150 -2.33 14.86 -4.90
CA GLN A 150 -2.33 13.52 -5.51
C GLN A 150 -3.10 12.47 -4.70
N HIS A 151 -3.38 12.72 -3.41
CA HIS A 151 -4.33 11.93 -2.65
C HIS A 151 -5.74 12.46 -2.92
N LEU A 152 -6.41 11.90 -3.92
CA LEU A 152 -7.74 12.33 -4.34
C LEU A 152 -8.82 11.96 -3.32
N ILE A 153 -8.61 10.86 -2.58
CA ILE A 153 -9.49 10.37 -1.54
C ILE A 153 -8.71 9.65 -0.44
N LEU A 154 -9.07 9.90 0.82
CA LEU A 154 -8.72 9.01 1.93
C LEU A 154 -9.94 8.16 2.28
N HIS A 155 -9.74 6.86 2.45
CA HIS A 155 -10.81 5.93 2.73
C HIS A 155 -11.05 5.73 4.23
N THR A 156 -12.32 5.68 4.63
CA THR A 156 -12.75 5.00 5.86
C THR A 156 -13.03 3.54 5.53
N ARG A 157 -13.21 2.69 6.57
CA ARG A 157 -13.66 1.29 6.34
C ARG A 157 -14.95 1.23 5.54
N ASP A 158 -15.92 2.06 5.91
CA ASP A 158 -17.23 2.09 5.24
C ASP A 158 -17.10 2.51 3.76
N SER A 159 -16.34 3.57 3.46
CA SER A 159 -16.17 4.00 2.07
C SER A 159 -15.42 2.96 1.22
N LEU A 160 -14.39 2.31 1.78
CA LEU A 160 -13.66 1.25 1.09
C LEU A 160 -14.53 0.00 0.89
N GLN A 161 -15.29 -0.40 1.91
CA GLN A 161 -16.25 -1.51 1.81
C GLN A 161 -17.28 -1.28 0.70
N ARG A 162 -17.88 -0.09 0.65
CA ARG A 162 -18.87 0.28 -0.37
C ARG A 162 -18.27 0.28 -1.77
N LEU A 163 -17.06 0.81 -1.93
CA LEU A 163 -16.37 0.84 -3.20
C LEU A 163 -16.09 -0.57 -3.73
N LEU A 164 -15.57 -1.45 -2.89
CA LEU A 164 -15.27 -2.84 -3.25
C LEU A 164 -16.57 -3.62 -3.55
N SER A 165 -17.61 -3.42 -2.76
CA SER A 165 -18.93 -4.04 -3.05
C SER A 165 -19.52 -3.56 -4.37
N ALA A 166 -19.38 -2.25 -4.71
CA ALA A 166 -19.82 -1.70 -5.99
C ALA A 166 -19.01 -2.20 -7.19
N ALA A 167 -17.75 -2.60 -6.96
CA ALA A 167 -16.91 -3.25 -7.97
C ALA A 167 -17.31 -4.71 -8.22
N GLY A 168 -18.04 -5.36 -7.28
CA GLY A 168 -18.54 -6.73 -7.41
C GLY A 168 -17.89 -7.75 -6.46
N PHE A 169 -16.98 -7.34 -5.57
CA PHE A 169 -16.40 -8.23 -4.58
C PHE A 169 -17.46 -8.69 -3.56
N ALA A 170 -17.54 -10.00 -3.32
CA ALA A 170 -18.53 -10.61 -2.43
C ALA A 170 -18.01 -10.80 -1.00
N GLU A 171 -16.74 -11.19 -0.87
CA GLU A 171 -16.07 -11.40 0.40
C GLU A 171 -15.05 -10.29 0.63
N ILE A 172 -15.28 -9.42 1.62
CA ILE A 172 -14.43 -8.27 1.90
C ILE A 172 -14.08 -8.26 3.39
N SER A 173 -12.78 -8.32 3.68
CA SER A 173 -12.24 -8.16 5.03
C SER A 173 -11.36 -6.93 5.08
N ILE A 174 -11.64 -5.99 6.00
CA ILE A 174 -10.87 -4.75 6.14
C ILE A 174 -10.33 -4.66 7.57
N PHE A 175 -9.04 -4.42 7.70
CA PHE A 175 -8.38 -4.21 9.00
C PHE A 175 -7.43 -3.03 8.96
N GLY A 176 -7.17 -2.45 10.14
CA GLY A 176 -6.23 -1.35 10.30
C GLY A 176 -4.80 -1.85 10.43
N GLU A 177 -3.87 -1.17 9.79
CA GLU A 177 -2.43 -1.36 9.92
C GLU A 177 -1.79 -0.07 10.41
N GLN A 178 -0.98 -0.13 11.48
CA GLN A 178 -0.18 0.99 11.96
C GLN A 178 1.25 0.81 11.50
N ARG A 179 1.67 1.58 10.52
CA ARG A 179 3.01 1.51 9.91
C ARG A 179 4.03 2.27 10.76
N TYR A 180 3.63 3.42 11.27
CA TYR A 180 4.51 4.32 12.01
C TYR A 180 4.24 4.24 13.52
N GLY A 181 5.32 4.16 14.28
CA GLY A 181 5.24 4.07 15.72
C GLY A 181 5.03 5.42 16.44
N LEU A 182 4.99 5.35 17.76
CA LEU A 182 4.79 6.53 18.63
C LEU A 182 5.86 7.61 18.42
N SER A 183 7.12 7.23 18.17
CA SER A 183 8.21 8.19 17.94
C SER A 183 7.95 9.09 16.72
N ASN A 184 7.35 8.53 15.66
CA ASN A 184 6.98 9.30 14.49
C ASN A 184 5.84 10.30 14.80
N HIS A 185 4.82 9.86 15.56
CA HIS A 185 3.73 10.74 15.99
C HIS A 185 4.24 11.85 16.90
N LEU A 186 5.14 11.56 17.84
CA LEU A 186 5.75 12.57 18.71
C LEU A 186 6.50 13.62 17.89
N ARG A 187 7.22 13.24 16.86
CA ARG A 187 7.92 14.19 15.99
C ARG A 187 6.96 15.08 15.20
N TRP A 188 5.87 14.50 14.67
CA TRP A 188 4.81 15.30 14.05
C TRP A 188 4.22 16.34 14.99
N LEU A 189 4.03 15.98 16.27
CA LEU A 189 3.45 16.87 17.28
C LEU A 189 4.42 17.95 17.77
N SER A 190 5.72 17.61 17.87
CA SER A 190 6.72 18.54 18.40
C SER A 190 7.37 19.44 17.35
N GLU A 191 7.60 18.89 16.14
CA GLU A 191 8.39 19.57 15.10
C GLU A 191 7.57 19.80 13.80
N GLY A 192 6.41 19.15 13.65
CA GLY A 192 5.64 19.19 12.41
C GLY A 192 6.30 18.44 11.24
N LEU A 193 7.16 17.45 11.52
CA LEU A 193 7.98 16.75 10.53
C LEU A 193 7.86 15.23 10.67
N PRO A 194 8.00 14.45 9.55
CA PRO A 194 8.10 12.99 9.57
C PRO A 194 9.44 12.49 10.08
N GLY A 195 9.58 11.17 10.27
CA GLY A 195 10.87 10.50 10.49
C GLY A 195 11.30 10.42 11.95
N GLY A 196 10.37 10.52 12.91
CA GLY A 196 10.70 10.36 14.34
C GLY A 196 11.35 9.03 14.68
N HIS A 197 11.04 7.98 13.92
CA HIS A 197 11.64 6.65 14.03
C HIS A 197 13.11 6.58 13.54
N LEU A 198 13.60 7.60 12.84
CA LEU A 198 14.98 7.71 12.36
C LEU A 198 15.87 8.58 13.27
N GLY A 199 15.27 9.29 14.23
CA GLY A 199 15.96 10.24 15.11
C GLY A 199 16.11 9.76 16.57
N ALA A 200 16.43 10.69 17.45
CA ALA A 200 16.61 10.41 18.89
C ALA A 200 15.37 9.78 19.54
N LEU A 201 14.16 10.09 19.05
CA LEU A 201 12.91 9.52 19.54
C LEU A 201 12.77 8.02 19.27
N SER A 202 13.54 7.47 18.33
CA SER A 202 13.54 6.01 18.07
C SER A 202 13.96 5.19 19.29
N ALA A 203 14.76 5.77 20.19
CA ALA A 203 15.24 5.10 21.41
C ALA A 203 14.11 4.68 22.37
N ILE A 204 12.94 5.32 22.30
CA ILE A 204 11.77 4.95 23.13
C ILE A 204 10.97 3.79 22.53
N GLU A 205 11.19 3.42 21.26
CA GLU A 205 10.40 2.41 20.55
C GLU A 205 10.94 0.99 20.77
N THR A 206 10.57 0.39 21.89
CA THR A 206 10.72 -1.06 22.04
C THR A 206 9.73 -1.80 21.14
N GLN A 207 10.03 -3.07 20.81
CA GLN A 207 9.08 -3.91 20.05
C GLN A 207 7.74 -4.05 20.77
N GLN A 208 7.76 -4.16 22.11
CA GLN A 208 6.56 -4.24 22.92
C GLN A 208 5.71 -2.95 22.80
N LEU A 209 6.33 -1.77 22.98
CA LEU A 209 5.63 -0.49 22.85
C LEU A 209 5.01 -0.33 21.46
N ARG A 210 5.75 -0.67 20.41
CA ARG A 210 5.25 -0.61 19.03
C ARG A 210 4.04 -1.53 18.84
N HIS A 211 4.09 -2.75 19.36
CA HIS A 211 2.98 -3.71 19.29
C HIS A 211 1.74 -3.21 20.01
N GLU A 212 1.89 -2.74 21.25
CA GLU A 212 0.76 -2.23 22.06
C GLU A 212 0.17 -0.95 21.46
N TYR A 213 1.02 -0.07 20.93
CA TYR A 213 0.57 1.15 20.27
C TYR A 213 -0.27 0.85 19.02
N LYS A 214 0.22 -0.06 18.16
CA LYS A 214 -0.51 -0.55 16.99
C LYS A 214 -1.87 -1.13 17.39
N ASN A 215 -1.91 -2.01 18.39
CA ASN A 215 -3.15 -2.64 18.87
C ASN A 215 -4.14 -1.60 19.43
N THR A 216 -3.64 -0.62 20.15
CA THR A 216 -4.46 0.46 20.70
C THR A 216 -5.10 1.28 19.60
N LEU A 217 -4.34 1.70 18.58
CA LEU A 217 -4.88 2.46 17.45
C LEU A 217 -5.84 1.63 16.59
N ALA A 218 -5.57 0.35 16.42
CA ALA A 218 -6.47 -0.56 15.71
C ALA A 218 -7.81 -0.74 16.47
N ALA A 219 -7.76 -0.83 17.79
CA ALA A 219 -8.97 -1.00 18.64
C ALA A 219 -9.93 0.21 18.59
N ILE A 220 -9.38 1.41 18.37
CA ILE A 220 -10.18 2.65 18.24
C ILE A 220 -10.40 3.09 16.79
N ASP A 221 -10.06 2.23 15.81
CA ASP A 221 -10.16 2.51 14.36
C ASP A 221 -9.42 3.78 13.91
N ALA A 222 -8.20 3.98 14.43
CA ALA A 222 -7.40 5.18 14.21
C ALA A 222 -5.97 4.90 13.71
N THR A 223 -5.78 3.76 13.02
CA THR A 223 -4.51 3.43 12.37
C THR A 223 -4.25 4.32 11.16
N ASP A 224 -3.00 4.42 10.71
CA ASP A 224 -2.59 5.23 9.56
C ASP A 224 -3.00 4.61 8.20
N THR A 225 -3.23 3.32 8.16
CA THR A 225 -3.46 2.55 6.92
C THR A 225 -4.64 1.58 7.12
N LEU A 226 -5.44 1.41 6.07
CA LEU A 226 -6.39 0.31 5.94
C LEU A 226 -5.85 -0.73 4.96
N ILE A 227 -6.03 -2.01 5.30
CA ILE A 227 -5.77 -3.12 4.42
C ILE A 227 -7.09 -3.85 4.14
N ALA A 228 -7.44 -4.00 2.88
CA ALA A 228 -8.56 -4.81 2.43
C ALA A 228 -8.06 -6.07 1.73
N VAL A 229 -8.67 -7.22 2.05
CA VAL A 229 -8.56 -8.46 1.30
C VAL A 229 -9.95 -8.78 0.76
N ALA A 230 -10.08 -8.81 -0.56
CA ALA A 230 -11.37 -8.93 -1.25
C ALA A 230 -11.36 -10.06 -2.29
N ARG A 231 -12.51 -10.78 -2.43
CA ARG A 231 -12.73 -11.88 -3.36
C ARG A 231 -14.06 -11.76 -4.08
#